data_6c556c96cbad58d7f978be04c2615cad
#
_entry.id   6c556c96cbad58d7f978be04c2615cad
#
_cell.length_a   1.000
_cell.length_b   1.000
_cell.length_c   1.000
_cell.angle_alpha   90.00
_cell.angle_beta   90.00
_cell.angle_gamma   90.00
#
_symmetry.space_group_name_H-M   'P 1'
#
loop_
_entity.id
_entity.type
_entity.pdbx_description
1 polymer ?
#
loop_
_entity_poly.entity_id
_entity_poly.type
_entity_poly.pdbx_seq_one_letter_code
_entity_poly.pdbx_strand_id
1 'polypeptide(L)'
;YCDWSSDVCSSDLDLFAHQTNVDLQNHCICFNTVKLGKSMQSIGMMTVLDQIWNRITRNRVLGRRTWIFTDEFQLLLGNSACTNYYFELSSRARKWGAILTSITQHVRSVLNNEDARRMLSDCGYIKLLNQAPDDANDIARLLHISDEEKRYIENAEVGSGLLIADKVVVPFNNTFPQDTELFHLMDTNPNRKK
;
A
#
# COMPACT_ATOMS: atom_id res chain seq x y z
N TYR A 1 -11.52 38.14 -23.49
CA TYR A 1 -10.23 37.40 -23.48
C TYR A 1 -9.95 37.00 -22.06
N CYS A 2 -10.32 35.80 -21.65
CA CYS A 2 -9.80 35.21 -20.43
C CYS A 2 -8.38 34.73 -20.73
N ASP A 3 -7.42 35.42 -20.14
CA ASP A 3 -6.02 35.06 -20.18
C ASP A 3 -5.83 33.79 -19.33
N TRP A 4 -5.69 32.65 -20.00
CA TRP A 4 -5.33 31.38 -19.40
C TRP A 4 -3.81 31.23 -19.27
N SER A 5 -3.11 32.32 -19.12
CA SER A 5 -1.69 32.36 -18.75
C SER A 5 -1.56 32.29 -17.24
N SER A 6 -1.97 31.25 -16.66
CA SER A 6 -1.93 31.16 -15.24
C SER A 6 -1.28 29.90 -14.77
N ASP A 7 -0.20 30.06 -14.16
CA ASP A 7 0.28 29.44 -12.92
C ASP A 7 0.18 27.93 -12.71
N VAL A 8 -0.10 27.13 -13.74
CA VAL A 8 0.48 25.81 -13.80
C VAL A 8 1.91 26.04 -14.23
N CYS A 9 2.81 26.07 -13.27
CA CYS A 9 4.23 26.23 -13.52
C CYS A 9 4.63 25.28 -14.64
N SER A 10 5.08 25.79 -15.76
CA SER A 10 5.55 24.99 -16.90
C SER A 10 6.59 23.94 -16.47
N SER A 11 7.28 24.18 -15.37
CA SER A 11 8.18 23.26 -14.68
C SER A 11 7.52 21.96 -14.20
N ASP A 12 6.23 21.97 -13.82
CA ASP A 12 5.57 20.78 -13.27
C ASP A 12 5.15 19.80 -14.37
N LEU A 13 4.73 20.31 -15.54
CA LEU A 13 4.43 19.49 -16.71
C LEU A 13 5.69 18.98 -17.41
N ASP A 14 6.79 19.71 -17.31
CA ASP A 14 8.08 19.34 -17.88
C ASP A 14 8.68 18.08 -17.23
N LEU A 15 8.33 17.81 -15.97
CA LEU A 15 8.74 16.59 -15.26
C LEU A 15 8.36 15.29 -15.98
N PHE A 16 7.26 15.28 -16.76
CA PHE A 16 6.76 14.10 -17.46
C PHE A 16 6.97 14.18 -18.99
N ALA A 17 7.51 15.28 -19.49
CA ALA A 17 7.71 15.51 -20.93
C ALA A 17 8.99 14.87 -21.48
N HIS A 18 9.89 14.43 -20.61
CA HIS A 18 11.18 13.84 -21.00
C HIS A 18 11.12 12.32 -21.07
N GLN A 19 12.05 11.75 -21.82
CA GLN A 19 12.25 10.29 -21.80
C GLN A 19 12.62 9.85 -20.38
N THR A 20 12.12 8.67 -20.00
CA THR A 20 12.40 8.13 -18.65
C THR A 20 13.90 8.02 -18.42
N ASN A 21 14.35 8.59 -17.31
CA ASN A 21 15.73 8.49 -16.82
C ASN A 21 15.85 7.46 -15.67
N VAL A 22 14.77 6.72 -15.39
CA VAL A 22 14.73 5.71 -14.31
C VAL A 22 15.07 4.35 -14.90
N ASP A 23 16.08 3.69 -14.33
CA ASP A 23 16.38 2.30 -14.66
C ASP A 23 15.34 1.37 -14.01
N LEU A 24 14.44 0.86 -14.85
CA LEU A 24 13.39 -0.08 -14.44
C LEU A 24 13.79 -1.55 -14.62
N GLN A 25 15.05 -1.85 -14.89
CA GLN A 25 15.52 -3.23 -15.14
C GLN A 25 15.85 -4.00 -13.87
N ASN A 26 16.07 -3.30 -12.77
CA ASN A 26 16.38 -3.92 -11.49
C ASN A 26 15.26 -4.85 -10.98
N HIS A 27 15.68 -5.90 -10.25
CA HIS A 27 14.72 -6.83 -9.64
C HIS A 27 13.93 -6.21 -8.49
N CYS A 28 14.51 -5.25 -7.78
CA CYS A 28 13.87 -4.48 -6.71
C CYS A 28 13.85 -3.00 -7.12
N ILE A 29 12.66 -2.40 -7.14
CA ILE A 29 12.45 -1.00 -7.50
C ILE A 29 11.61 -0.36 -6.42
N CYS A 30 12.01 0.80 -5.93
CA CYS A 30 11.26 1.61 -4.99
C CYS A 30 10.90 2.94 -5.66
N PHE A 31 9.60 3.22 -5.75
CA PHE A 31 9.09 4.51 -6.20
C PHE A 31 8.80 5.39 -4.99
N ASN A 32 9.55 6.48 -4.84
CA ASN A 32 9.33 7.44 -3.77
C ASN A 32 8.61 8.68 -4.31
N THR A 33 7.35 8.85 -3.91
CA THR A 33 6.48 9.94 -4.36
C THR A 33 6.45 11.13 -3.39
N VAL A 34 7.20 11.09 -2.29
CA VAL A 34 7.18 12.13 -1.22
C VAL A 34 7.58 13.51 -1.75
N LYS A 35 8.48 13.57 -2.73
CA LYS A 35 8.95 14.84 -3.32
C LYS A 35 8.00 15.43 -4.35
N LEU A 36 6.96 14.71 -4.74
CA LEU A 36 5.95 15.25 -5.65
C LEU A 36 5.07 16.25 -4.89
N GLY A 37 4.95 17.46 -5.40
CA GLY A 37 4.01 18.45 -4.88
C GLY A 37 2.57 17.91 -4.94
N LYS A 38 1.68 18.43 -4.09
CA LYS A 38 0.29 17.95 -3.99
C LYS A 38 -0.45 17.96 -5.34
N SER A 39 -0.18 18.96 -6.19
CA SER A 39 -0.76 19.08 -7.55
C SER A 39 -0.34 17.95 -8.47
N MET A 40 0.90 17.46 -8.34
CA MET A 40 1.47 16.44 -9.21
C MET A 40 1.36 15.02 -8.64
N GLN A 41 0.94 14.89 -7.40
CA GLN A 41 0.90 13.60 -6.70
C GLN A 41 0.00 12.58 -7.41
N SER A 42 -1.18 13.01 -7.88
CA SER A 42 -2.10 12.11 -8.59
C SER A 42 -1.53 11.64 -9.93
N ILE A 43 -0.92 12.55 -10.70
CA ILE A 43 -0.30 12.21 -11.98
C ILE A 43 0.89 11.27 -11.76
N GLY A 44 1.73 11.57 -10.78
CA GLY A 44 2.86 10.72 -10.43
C GLY A 44 2.44 9.33 -9.96
N MET A 45 1.40 9.23 -9.13
CA MET A 45 0.86 7.93 -8.72
C MET A 45 0.29 7.14 -9.89
N MET A 46 -0.45 7.76 -10.80
CA MET A 46 -0.95 7.10 -12.02
C MET A 46 0.20 6.60 -12.90
N THR A 47 1.25 7.42 -13.08
CA THR A 47 2.44 7.02 -13.84
C THR A 47 3.13 5.80 -13.20
N VAL A 48 3.27 5.79 -11.88
CA VAL A 48 3.85 4.65 -11.14
C VAL A 48 2.98 3.40 -11.31
N LEU A 49 1.65 3.52 -11.20
CA LEU A 49 0.73 2.39 -11.39
C LEU A 49 0.80 1.81 -12.80
N ASP A 50 0.94 2.67 -13.83
CA ASP A 50 1.13 2.24 -15.21
C ASP A 50 2.46 1.49 -15.38
N GLN A 51 3.55 1.98 -14.81
CA GLN A 51 4.84 1.29 -14.83
C GLN A 51 4.78 -0.07 -14.11
N ILE A 52 4.06 -0.16 -13.00
CA ILE A 52 3.80 -1.43 -12.30
C ILE A 52 3.06 -2.40 -13.23
N TRP A 53 2.00 -1.94 -13.90
CA TRP A 53 1.25 -2.77 -14.84
C TRP A 53 2.10 -3.27 -16.01
N ASN A 54 2.90 -2.40 -16.61
CA ASN A 54 3.84 -2.74 -17.67
C ASN A 54 4.85 -3.80 -17.20
N ARG A 55 5.34 -3.68 -15.96
CA ARG A 55 6.23 -4.67 -15.35
C ARG A 55 5.56 -6.02 -15.13
N ILE A 56 4.33 -6.03 -14.62
CA ILE A 56 3.53 -7.26 -14.44
C ILE A 56 3.38 -7.97 -15.78
N THR A 57 2.97 -7.23 -16.82
CA THR A 57 2.76 -7.75 -18.17
C THR A 57 4.03 -8.38 -18.74
N ARG A 58 5.15 -7.67 -18.63
CA ARG A 58 6.46 -8.17 -19.07
C ARG A 58 6.89 -9.42 -18.29
N ASN A 59 6.76 -9.41 -16.97
CA ASN A 59 7.15 -10.52 -16.12
C ASN A 59 6.29 -11.76 -16.37
N ARG A 60 5.00 -11.58 -16.65
CA ARG A 60 4.10 -12.66 -17.01
C ARG A 60 4.57 -13.42 -18.25
N VAL A 61 4.96 -12.68 -19.31
CA VAL A 61 5.50 -13.30 -20.54
C VAL A 61 6.77 -14.12 -20.24
N LEU A 62 7.57 -13.67 -19.27
CA LEU A 62 8.79 -14.33 -18.83
C LEU A 62 8.56 -15.44 -17.80
N GLY A 63 7.30 -15.76 -17.45
CA GLY A 63 6.97 -16.74 -16.40
C GLY A 63 7.38 -16.31 -14.99
N ARG A 64 7.59 -15.01 -14.75
CA ARG A 64 8.04 -14.45 -13.46
C ARG A 64 6.87 -13.85 -12.70
N ARG A 65 6.88 -13.98 -11.38
CA ARG A 65 5.91 -13.28 -10.49
C ARG A 65 6.40 -11.87 -10.17
N THR A 66 5.44 -10.97 -9.94
CA THR A 66 5.72 -9.59 -9.52
C THR A 66 5.10 -9.37 -8.15
N TRP A 67 5.93 -8.97 -7.19
CA TRP A 67 5.49 -8.58 -5.84
C TRP A 67 5.40 -7.06 -5.79
N ILE A 68 4.29 -6.54 -5.31
CA ILE A 68 4.03 -5.11 -5.18
C ILE A 68 3.69 -4.83 -3.70
N PHE A 69 4.47 -3.95 -3.09
CA PHE A 69 4.22 -3.45 -1.74
C PHE A 69 3.81 -1.98 -1.86
N THR A 70 2.63 -1.66 -1.39
CA THR A 70 2.11 -0.29 -1.40
C THR A 70 1.97 0.17 0.03
N ASP A 71 2.96 0.95 0.48
CA ASP A 71 2.92 1.58 1.80
C ASP A 71 2.04 2.83 1.75
N GLU A 72 1.44 3.17 2.90
CA GLU A 72 0.49 4.28 3.02
C GLU A 72 -0.62 4.22 1.94
N PHE A 73 -1.17 3.02 1.73
CA PHE A 73 -2.17 2.73 0.70
C PHE A 73 -3.35 3.72 0.67
N GLN A 74 -3.74 4.28 1.82
CA GLN A 74 -4.81 5.26 1.90
C GLN A 74 -4.55 6.53 1.08
N LEU A 75 -3.29 6.85 0.74
CA LEU A 75 -2.98 7.99 -0.13
C LEU A 75 -3.54 7.81 -1.55
N LEU A 76 -3.66 6.57 -2.03
CA LEU A 76 -4.29 6.27 -3.32
C LEU A 76 -5.80 6.52 -3.28
N LEU A 77 -6.43 6.35 -2.12
CA LEU A 77 -7.88 6.52 -1.94
C LEU A 77 -8.33 7.99 -2.02
N GLY A 78 -7.40 8.92 -1.91
CA GLY A 78 -7.67 10.36 -2.06
C GLY A 78 -7.96 10.81 -3.50
N ASN A 79 -7.72 9.95 -4.49
CA ASN A 79 -7.97 10.23 -5.91
C ASN A 79 -8.74 9.07 -6.54
N SER A 80 -9.93 9.33 -7.06
CA SER A 80 -10.81 8.31 -7.64
C SER A 80 -10.18 7.55 -8.81
N ALA A 81 -9.40 8.22 -9.66
CA ALA A 81 -8.73 7.58 -10.79
C ALA A 81 -7.66 6.58 -10.29
N CYS A 82 -6.85 6.98 -9.30
CA CYS A 82 -5.87 6.09 -8.69
C CYS A 82 -6.53 4.91 -7.99
N THR A 83 -7.63 5.16 -7.25
CA THR A 83 -8.40 4.11 -6.56
C THR A 83 -8.94 3.09 -7.56
N ASN A 84 -9.61 3.56 -8.60
CA ASN A 84 -10.18 2.69 -9.64
C ASN A 84 -9.09 1.87 -10.34
N TYR A 85 -7.99 2.51 -10.70
CA TYR A 85 -6.89 1.81 -11.35
C TYR A 85 -6.29 0.73 -10.44
N TYR A 86 -6.08 1.05 -9.17
CA TYR A 86 -5.55 0.07 -8.20
C TYR A 86 -6.53 -1.06 -7.93
N PHE A 87 -7.83 -0.77 -7.88
CA PHE A 87 -8.88 -1.78 -7.78
C PHE A 87 -8.87 -2.74 -8.98
N GLU A 88 -8.79 -2.21 -10.21
CA GLU A 88 -8.66 -3.05 -11.40
C GLU A 88 -7.38 -3.89 -11.37
N LEU A 89 -6.27 -3.29 -10.95
CA LEU A 89 -5.01 -4.00 -10.78
C LEU A 89 -5.15 -5.16 -9.79
N SER A 90 -5.75 -4.92 -8.63
CA SER A 90 -5.96 -5.94 -7.58
C SER A 90 -6.82 -7.09 -8.08
N SER A 91 -7.92 -6.78 -8.76
CA SER A 91 -8.85 -7.78 -9.32
C SER A 91 -8.21 -8.69 -10.38
N ARG A 92 -7.23 -8.17 -11.11
CA ARG A 92 -6.53 -8.88 -12.19
C ARG A 92 -5.23 -9.53 -11.73
N ALA A 93 -4.64 -9.09 -10.64
CA ALA A 93 -3.30 -9.43 -10.17
C ALA A 93 -3.04 -10.94 -10.19
N ARG A 94 -3.94 -11.73 -9.60
CA ARG A 94 -3.81 -13.18 -9.52
C ARG A 94 -3.64 -13.85 -10.89
N LYS A 95 -4.45 -13.47 -11.88
CA LYS A 95 -4.38 -14.01 -13.25
C LYS A 95 -3.11 -13.62 -13.98
N TRP A 96 -2.48 -12.51 -13.56
CA TRP A 96 -1.28 -11.96 -14.18
C TRP A 96 0.00 -12.31 -13.42
N GLY A 97 -0.09 -13.15 -12.38
CA GLY A 97 1.06 -13.56 -11.59
C GLY A 97 1.61 -12.46 -10.70
N ALA A 98 0.79 -11.47 -10.36
CA ALA A 98 1.15 -10.41 -9.42
C ALA A 98 0.58 -10.70 -8.04
N ILE A 99 1.31 -10.26 -7.01
CA ILE A 99 0.93 -10.35 -5.59
C ILE A 99 0.99 -8.94 -5.04
N LEU A 100 -0.16 -8.42 -4.61
CA LEU A 100 -0.28 -7.09 -4.02
C LEU A 100 -0.31 -7.21 -2.51
N THR A 101 0.47 -6.35 -1.86
CA THR A 101 0.46 -6.16 -0.40
C THR A 101 0.25 -4.68 -0.12
N SER A 102 -0.94 -4.34 0.34
CA SER A 102 -1.30 -2.97 0.72
C SER A 102 -1.12 -2.80 2.22
N ILE A 103 -0.42 -1.75 2.62
CA ILE A 103 -0.11 -1.44 4.02
C ILE A 103 -0.74 -0.09 4.34
N THR A 104 -1.44 0.01 5.46
CA THR A 104 -2.06 1.25 5.92
C THR A 104 -2.08 1.34 7.44
N GLN A 105 -1.93 2.54 7.96
CA GLN A 105 -2.16 2.86 9.37
C GLN A 105 -3.56 3.46 9.60
N HIS A 106 -4.25 3.86 8.53
CA HIS A 106 -5.53 4.57 8.59
C HIS A 106 -6.68 3.69 8.12
N VAL A 107 -7.12 2.81 9.00
CA VAL A 107 -8.19 1.84 8.72
C VAL A 107 -9.49 2.53 8.28
N ARG A 108 -9.88 3.62 8.93
CA ARG A 108 -11.12 4.35 8.58
C ARG A 108 -11.14 4.83 7.13
N SER A 109 -9.98 5.22 6.58
CA SER A 109 -9.90 5.62 5.16
C SER A 109 -10.27 4.46 4.23
N VAL A 110 -9.85 3.24 4.59
CA VAL A 110 -10.19 2.02 3.85
C VAL A 110 -11.67 1.68 4.02
N LEU A 111 -12.18 1.72 5.26
CA LEU A 111 -13.56 1.37 5.57
C LEU A 111 -14.59 2.35 4.97
N ASN A 112 -14.22 3.61 4.80
CA ASN A 112 -15.08 4.63 4.22
C ASN A 112 -15.09 4.64 2.68
N ASN A 113 -14.19 3.89 2.04
CA ASN A 113 -14.13 3.78 0.59
C ASN A 113 -14.67 2.42 0.14
N GLU A 114 -15.68 2.41 -0.74
CA GLU A 114 -16.36 1.19 -1.16
C GLU A 114 -15.43 0.23 -1.91
N ASP A 115 -14.61 0.75 -2.82
CA ASP A 115 -13.69 -0.08 -3.59
C ASP A 115 -12.58 -0.65 -2.70
N ALA A 116 -12.09 0.13 -1.73
CA ALA A 116 -11.12 -0.35 -0.75
C ALA A 116 -11.70 -1.43 0.17
N ARG A 117 -12.98 -1.33 0.57
CA ARG A 117 -13.67 -2.39 1.31
C ARG A 117 -13.81 -3.68 0.49
N ARG A 118 -14.13 -3.55 -0.80
CA ARG A 118 -14.17 -4.71 -1.71
C ARG A 118 -12.80 -5.36 -1.83
N MET A 119 -11.74 -4.57 -2.04
CA MET A 119 -10.37 -5.09 -2.07
C MET A 119 -10.00 -5.81 -0.77
N LEU A 120 -10.37 -5.26 0.39
CA LEU A 120 -10.13 -5.89 1.69
C LEU A 120 -10.87 -7.24 1.82
N SER A 121 -12.11 -7.31 1.36
CA SER A 121 -12.91 -8.55 1.38
C SER A 121 -12.34 -9.63 0.45
N ASP A 122 -11.67 -9.23 -0.63
CA ASP A 122 -11.05 -10.13 -1.60
C ASP A 122 -9.60 -10.54 -1.22
N CYS A 123 -9.08 -9.99 -0.11
CA CYS A 123 -7.74 -10.35 0.37
C CYS A 123 -7.68 -11.79 0.83
N GLY A 124 -6.72 -12.56 0.30
CA GLY A 124 -6.43 -13.91 0.78
C GLY A 124 -5.75 -13.95 2.15
N TYR A 125 -5.04 -12.87 2.52
CA TYR A 125 -4.34 -12.71 3.80
C TYR A 125 -4.52 -11.29 4.32
N ILE A 126 -4.94 -11.15 5.57
CA ILE A 126 -5.04 -9.87 6.28
C ILE A 126 -4.24 -9.99 7.57
N LYS A 127 -3.27 -9.10 7.74
CA LYS A 127 -2.47 -9.02 8.96
C LYS A 127 -2.90 -7.78 9.73
N LEU A 128 -3.48 -7.97 10.91
CA LEU A 128 -3.90 -6.92 11.82
C LEU A 128 -2.89 -6.81 12.96
N LEU A 129 -2.29 -5.65 13.07
CA LEU A 129 -1.44 -5.28 14.21
C LEU A 129 -2.27 -4.52 15.24
N ASN A 130 -1.63 -3.88 16.22
CA ASN A 130 -2.32 -3.09 17.26
C ASN A 130 -3.24 -2.04 16.61
N GLN A 131 -4.47 -1.96 17.10
CA GLN A 131 -5.50 -1.04 16.62
C GLN A 131 -6.10 -0.26 17.81
N ALA A 132 -6.49 1.00 17.54
CA ALA A 132 -7.31 1.72 18.48
C ALA A 132 -8.68 1.03 18.66
N PRO A 133 -9.31 1.10 19.85
CA PRO A 133 -10.56 0.37 20.14
C PRO A 133 -11.68 0.61 19.13
N ASP A 134 -11.85 1.84 18.67
CA ASP A 134 -12.88 2.19 17.69
C ASP A 134 -12.61 1.52 16.33
N ASP A 135 -11.35 1.54 15.87
CA ASP A 135 -10.93 0.94 14.61
C ASP A 135 -11.00 -0.60 14.71
N ALA A 136 -10.63 -1.16 15.86
CA ALA A 136 -10.77 -2.59 16.14
C ALA A 136 -12.22 -3.07 16.07
N ASN A 137 -13.17 -2.28 16.60
CA ASN A 137 -14.60 -2.58 16.52
C ASN A 137 -15.11 -2.57 15.07
N ASP A 138 -14.70 -1.58 14.29
CA ASP A 138 -15.13 -1.46 12.89
C ASP A 138 -14.55 -2.59 12.01
N ILE A 139 -13.27 -2.93 12.23
CA ILE A 139 -12.62 -4.09 11.57
C ILE A 139 -13.30 -5.40 11.98
N ALA A 140 -13.53 -5.60 13.28
CA ALA A 140 -14.14 -6.83 13.79
C ALA A 140 -15.52 -7.06 13.18
N ARG A 141 -16.32 -6.00 13.05
CA ARG A 141 -17.63 -6.07 12.40
C ARG A 141 -17.52 -6.42 10.91
N LEU A 142 -16.58 -5.83 10.19
CA LEU A 142 -16.41 -6.07 8.75
C LEU A 142 -15.90 -7.48 8.46
N LEU A 143 -14.92 -7.95 9.24
CA LEU A 143 -14.24 -9.23 9.02
C LEU A 143 -14.85 -10.37 9.83
N HIS A 144 -15.94 -10.12 10.57
CA HIS A 144 -16.62 -11.10 11.42
C HIS A 144 -15.70 -11.75 12.46
N ILE A 145 -14.80 -10.96 13.05
CA ILE A 145 -13.89 -11.39 14.12
C ILE A 145 -14.67 -11.39 15.45
N SER A 146 -14.50 -12.43 16.25
CA SER A 146 -15.11 -12.54 17.59
C SER A 146 -14.52 -11.54 18.59
N ASP A 147 -15.26 -11.28 19.67
CA ASP A 147 -14.77 -10.39 20.73
C ASP A 147 -13.49 -10.92 21.43
N GLU A 148 -13.32 -12.23 21.48
CA GLU A 148 -12.11 -12.85 22.01
C GLU A 148 -10.91 -12.61 21.08
N GLU A 149 -11.08 -12.79 19.78
CA GLU A 149 -10.04 -12.53 18.79
C GLU A 149 -9.70 -11.04 18.71
N LYS A 150 -10.70 -10.15 18.83
CA LYS A 150 -10.51 -8.69 18.82
C LYS A 150 -9.53 -8.22 19.89
N ARG A 151 -9.51 -8.85 21.06
CA ARG A 151 -8.57 -8.53 22.15
C ARG A 151 -7.10 -8.66 21.74
N TYR A 152 -6.78 -9.53 20.78
CA TYR A 152 -5.43 -9.70 20.27
C TYR A 152 -4.95 -8.52 19.41
N ILE A 153 -5.85 -7.68 18.89
CA ILE A 153 -5.49 -6.48 18.14
C ILE A 153 -5.61 -5.20 18.98
N GLU A 154 -6.46 -5.18 20.01
CA GLU A 154 -6.58 -4.03 20.92
C GLU A 154 -5.40 -3.95 21.90
N ASN A 155 -4.82 -5.07 22.28
CA ASN A 155 -3.75 -5.17 23.27
C ASN A 155 -2.46 -5.76 22.67
N ALA A 156 -2.30 -5.69 21.37
CA ALA A 156 -1.14 -6.28 20.70
C ALA A 156 0.15 -5.53 21.07
N GLU A 157 1.17 -6.28 21.45
CA GLU A 157 2.53 -5.76 21.56
C GLU A 157 3.15 -5.56 20.17
N VAL A 158 4.27 -4.83 20.11
CA VAL A 158 4.99 -4.61 18.86
C VAL A 158 5.38 -5.96 18.23
N GLY A 159 4.95 -6.16 16.98
CA GLY A 159 5.18 -7.40 16.24
C GLY A 159 4.13 -8.48 16.44
N SER A 160 3.12 -8.25 17.29
CA SER A 160 2.02 -9.19 17.56
C SER A 160 0.71 -8.73 16.94
N GLY A 161 -0.24 -9.63 16.81
CA GLY A 161 -1.57 -9.33 16.28
C GLY A 161 -2.33 -10.55 15.79
N LEU A 162 -3.21 -10.36 14.82
CA LEU A 162 -3.98 -11.42 14.16
C LEU A 162 -3.61 -11.56 12.68
N LEU A 163 -3.49 -12.79 12.24
CA LEU A 163 -3.41 -13.15 10.83
C LEU A 163 -4.72 -13.84 10.44
N ILE A 164 -5.37 -13.29 9.44
CA ILE A 164 -6.56 -13.89 8.83
C ILE A 164 -6.14 -14.47 7.49
N ALA A 165 -6.36 -15.75 7.31
CA ALA A 165 -6.09 -16.47 6.09
C ALA A 165 -7.35 -17.22 5.65
N ASP A 166 -8.04 -16.71 4.67
CA ASP A 166 -9.36 -17.21 4.24
C ASP A 166 -10.35 -17.21 5.42
N LYS A 167 -10.65 -18.37 5.99
CA LYS A 167 -11.57 -18.53 7.14
C LYS A 167 -10.87 -18.79 8.48
N VAL A 168 -9.55 -18.80 8.47
CA VAL A 168 -8.75 -19.13 9.65
C VAL A 168 -8.20 -17.85 10.24
N VAL A 169 -8.49 -17.62 11.51
CA VAL A 169 -7.96 -16.49 12.29
C VAL A 169 -6.94 -17.04 13.28
N VAL A 170 -5.71 -16.55 13.21
CA VAL A 170 -4.61 -17.03 14.06
C VAL A 170 -3.92 -15.86 14.72
N PRO A 171 -3.83 -15.82 16.06
CA PRO A 171 -2.95 -14.89 16.73
C PRO A 171 -1.49 -15.23 16.41
N PHE A 172 -0.69 -14.21 16.22
CA PHE A 172 0.74 -14.38 15.97
C PHE A 172 1.57 -13.46 16.86
N ASN A 173 2.79 -13.89 17.14
CA ASN A 173 3.82 -13.07 17.72
C ASN A 173 5.09 -13.24 16.86
N ASN A 174 5.51 -12.17 16.23
CA ASN A 174 6.70 -12.14 15.40
C ASN A 174 7.51 -10.88 15.74
N THR A 175 8.09 -10.90 16.94
CA THR A 175 8.99 -9.83 17.37
C THR A 175 10.29 -9.91 16.56
N PHE A 176 10.62 -8.85 15.85
CA PHE A 176 11.83 -8.80 15.05
C PHE A 176 13.07 -8.77 15.96
N PRO A 177 14.12 -9.61 15.71
CA PRO A 177 15.32 -9.62 16.52
C PRO A 177 16.04 -8.26 16.49
N GLN A 178 16.24 -7.66 17.67
CA GLN A 178 16.77 -6.30 17.80
C GLN A 178 18.30 -6.22 17.70
N ASP A 179 18.98 -7.36 17.77
CA ASP A 179 20.42 -7.54 17.72
C ASP A 179 20.95 -7.70 16.28
N THR A 180 20.10 -7.59 15.28
CA THR A 180 20.46 -7.77 13.88
C THR A 180 20.82 -6.44 13.19
N GLU A 181 21.77 -6.50 12.24
CA GLU A 181 22.11 -5.35 11.40
C GLU A 181 20.89 -4.83 10.65
N LEU A 182 20.01 -5.73 10.18
CA LEU A 182 18.78 -5.36 9.49
C LEU A 182 17.84 -4.55 10.38
N PHE A 183 17.72 -4.90 11.68
CA PHE A 183 16.94 -4.11 12.62
C PHE A 183 17.48 -2.68 12.72
N HIS A 184 18.80 -2.52 12.86
CA HIS A 184 19.42 -1.20 12.96
C HIS A 184 19.28 -0.36 11.69
N LEU A 185 19.31 -1.00 10.52
CA LEU A 185 19.06 -0.31 9.24
C LEU A 185 17.61 0.15 9.07
N MET A 186 16.66 -0.60 9.61
CA MET A 186 15.22 -0.32 9.52
C MET A 186 14.70 0.53 10.68
N ASP A 187 15.47 0.69 11.77
CA ASP A 187 15.04 1.47 12.93
C ASP A 187 14.98 2.96 12.60
N THR A 188 13.77 3.50 12.64
CA THR A 188 13.50 4.93 12.40
C THR A 188 13.54 5.77 13.67
N ASN A 189 13.79 5.17 14.84
CA ASN A 189 13.84 5.88 16.11
C ASN A 189 15.09 6.77 16.18
N PRO A 190 14.95 8.12 16.21
CA PRO A 190 16.10 9.04 16.21
C PRO A 190 16.97 8.90 17.45
N ASN A 191 16.40 8.40 18.57
CA ASN A 191 17.12 8.26 19.84
C ASN A 191 17.98 6.99 19.93
N ARG A 192 17.83 6.06 18.98
CA ARG A 192 18.62 4.81 18.91
C ARG A 192 19.76 4.88 17.88
N LYS A 193 19.76 5.89 17.02
CA LYS A 193 20.89 6.13 16.11
C LYS A 193 22.04 6.76 16.91
N LYS A 194 22.95 5.92 17.38
CA LYS A 194 24.28 6.33 17.80
C LYS A 194 25.30 5.89 16.76
#